data_83b62ec7000c681573433c205372757e
#
_entry.id   83b62ec7000c681573433c205372757e
#
_cell.length_a   1.000
_cell.length_b   1.000
_cell.length_c   1.000
_cell.angle_alpha   90.00
_cell.angle_beta   90.00
_cell.angle_gamma   90.00
#
_symmetry.space_group_name_H-M   'P 1'
#
loop_
_entity.id
_entity.type
_entity.pdbx_description
1 polymer ?
#
loop_
_entity_poly.entity_id
_entity_poly.type
_entity_poly.pdbx_seq_one_letter_code
_entity_poly.pdbx_strand_id
1 'polypeptide(L)'
;AGALGLHRADVVQYLRPEIIGFILGSFVSALLFREFKPRAGSAPLARFILGMCAMIGALVFLGCPWRVILRLAGGDGNALFGLLGLITGIGIGVVFFKQGYSLGRTGKQTYGLGLLMPLIALGLLVLRIVFDQIPGDPKSGVLFYSVKGPGSQHAALFISLGIGLLVGVLAQRSRFCTMGAIRDMILFRQTHLMLGFLTLRSEEHTSELQS
;
A
#
# COMPACT_ATOMS: atom_id res chain seq x y z
N ALA A 1 -4.90 0.00 -12.66
CA ALA A 1 -6.11 -0.29 -13.46
C ALA A 1 -6.50 0.93 -14.29
N GLY A 2 -6.73 2.13 -13.69
CA GLY A 2 -7.13 3.33 -14.43
C GLY A 2 -6.12 3.77 -15.50
N ALA A 3 -4.84 3.87 -15.15
CA ALA A 3 -3.77 4.25 -16.08
C ALA A 3 -3.58 3.28 -17.26
N LEU A 4 -3.98 2.03 -17.11
CA LEU A 4 -3.94 1.00 -18.17
C LEU A 4 -5.28 0.89 -18.91
N GLY A 5 -6.22 1.80 -18.72
CA GLY A 5 -7.51 1.81 -19.41
C GLY A 5 -8.50 0.72 -18.97
N LEU A 6 -8.18 -0.06 -17.93
CA LEU A 6 -9.06 -1.11 -17.40
C LEU A 6 -10.27 -0.56 -16.63
N HIS A 7 -10.19 0.69 -16.22
CA HIS A 7 -11.27 1.41 -15.57
C HIS A 7 -11.25 2.88 -16.02
N ARG A 8 -12.35 3.37 -16.54
CA ARG A 8 -12.49 4.74 -17.04
C ARG A 8 -13.05 5.63 -15.94
N ALA A 9 -12.17 6.19 -15.12
CA ALA A 9 -12.50 7.28 -14.21
C ALA A 9 -11.58 8.46 -14.55
N ASP A 10 -12.02 9.35 -15.41
CA ASP A 10 -11.23 10.44 -16.00
C ASP A 10 -10.53 11.36 -14.98
N VAL A 11 -10.92 11.27 -13.72
CA VAL A 11 -10.43 12.12 -12.62
C VAL A 11 -9.23 11.53 -11.87
N VAL A 12 -9.02 10.21 -11.93
CA VAL A 12 -8.01 9.49 -11.12
C VAL A 12 -7.08 8.59 -11.94
N GLN A 13 -7.02 8.80 -13.25
CA GLN A 13 -6.15 8.04 -14.14
C GLN A 13 -4.71 8.57 -14.04
N TYR A 14 -3.89 7.87 -13.29
CA TYR A 14 -2.49 8.21 -13.09
C TYR A 14 -1.70 7.00 -12.61
N LEU A 15 -0.57 6.71 -13.25
CA LEU A 15 0.35 5.69 -12.79
C LEU A 15 1.28 6.31 -11.74
N ARG A 16 1.10 5.93 -10.49
CA ARG A 16 1.76 6.55 -9.33
C ARG A 16 3.20 6.09 -9.17
N PRO A 17 4.20 6.96 -9.42
CA PRO A 17 5.60 6.61 -9.24
C PRO A 17 5.98 6.39 -7.77
N GLU A 18 5.25 7.00 -6.83
CA GLU A 18 5.46 6.81 -5.39
C GLU A 18 5.30 5.34 -4.98
N ILE A 19 4.27 4.66 -5.51
CA ILE A 19 4.00 3.25 -5.20
C ILE A 19 5.06 2.35 -5.85
N ILE A 20 5.48 2.67 -7.07
CA ILE A 20 6.56 1.96 -7.74
C ILE A 20 7.87 2.12 -6.97
N GLY A 21 8.19 3.36 -6.58
CA GLY A 21 9.35 3.68 -5.75
C GLY A 21 9.32 2.94 -4.41
N PHE A 22 8.16 2.89 -3.75
CA PHE A 22 7.98 2.17 -2.50
C PHE A 22 8.30 0.67 -2.64
N ILE A 23 7.79 0.00 -3.69
CA ILE A 23 8.03 -1.42 -3.96
C ILE A 23 9.52 -1.64 -4.26
N LEU A 24 10.12 -0.83 -5.12
CA LEU A 24 11.53 -0.94 -5.48
C LEU A 24 12.45 -0.63 -4.30
N GLY A 25 12.14 0.39 -3.49
CA GLY A 25 12.90 0.75 -2.29
C GLY A 25 12.88 -0.34 -1.23
N SER A 26 11.72 -0.93 -0.97
CA SER A 26 11.61 -2.05 -0.05
C SER A 26 12.36 -3.29 -0.56
N PHE A 27 12.32 -3.55 -1.87
CA PHE A 27 13.04 -4.64 -2.51
C PHE A 27 14.56 -4.44 -2.41
N VAL A 28 15.07 -3.25 -2.75
CA VAL A 28 16.50 -2.91 -2.65
C VAL A 28 16.97 -3.06 -1.20
N SER A 29 16.20 -2.56 -0.23
CA SER A 29 16.50 -2.74 1.19
C SER A 29 16.57 -4.22 1.58
N ALA A 30 15.62 -5.03 1.14
CA ALA A 30 15.60 -6.47 1.42
C ALA A 30 16.81 -7.21 0.83
N LEU A 31 17.29 -6.78 -0.35
CA LEU A 31 18.51 -7.33 -0.97
C LEU A 31 19.78 -6.92 -0.21
N LEU A 32 19.93 -5.62 0.10
CA LEU A 32 21.10 -5.09 0.79
C LEU A 32 21.31 -5.74 2.16
N PHE A 33 20.23 -5.97 2.90
CA PHE A 33 20.26 -6.60 4.22
C PHE A 33 20.14 -8.12 4.18
N ARG A 34 20.16 -8.74 2.98
CA ARG A 34 20.02 -10.20 2.80
C ARG A 34 18.76 -10.79 3.44
N GLU A 35 17.71 -9.99 3.55
CA GLU A 35 16.41 -10.40 4.11
C GLU A 35 15.47 -10.96 3.05
N PHE A 36 15.85 -10.93 1.77
CA PHE A 36 15.05 -11.44 0.67
C PHE A 36 14.95 -12.97 0.73
N LYS A 37 13.85 -13.46 1.30
CA LYS A 37 13.54 -14.88 1.43
C LYS A 37 12.16 -15.15 0.85
N PRO A 38 12.04 -15.52 -0.43
CA PRO A 38 10.75 -15.81 -1.04
C PRO A 38 10.12 -17.03 -0.35
N ARG A 39 8.93 -16.84 0.19
CA ARG A 39 8.15 -17.88 0.84
C ARG A 39 6.74 -17.86 0.31
N ALA A 40 6.19 -19.03 -0.03
CA ALA A 40 4.78 -19.18 -0.33
C ALA A 40 4.08 -19.95 0.77
N GLY A 41 2.83 -19.60 1.00
CA GLY A 41 1.99 -20.32 1.96
C GLY A 41 1.43 -21.61 1.36
N SER A 42 1.20 -22.60 2.20
CA SER A 42 0.28 -23.68 1.89
C SER A 42 -1.14 -23.11 1.71
N ALA A 43 -2.03 -23.84 1.08
CA ALA A 43 -3.39 -23.42 0.76
C ALA A 43 -3.49 -22.16 -0.12
N PRO A 44 -2.99 -22.20 -1.38
CA PRO A 44 -2.94 -21.02 -2.26
C PRO A 44 -4.33 -20.49 -2.59
N LEU A 45 -5.33 -21.36 -2.75
CA LEU A 45 -6.71 -20.97 -3.05
C LEU A 45 -7.34 -20.16 -1.92
N ALA A 46 -7.20 -20.61 -0.66
CA ALA A 46 -7.73 -19.89 0.49
C ALA A 46 -7.07 -18.50 0.64
N ARG A 47 -5.76 -18.41 0.42
CA ARG A 47 -5.02 -17.12 0.44
C ARG A 47 -5.46 -16.20 -0.69
N PHE A 48 -5.72 -16.74 -1.87
CA PHE A 48 -6.23 -15.99 -3.02
C PHE A 48 -7.61 -15.40 -2.72
N ILE A 49 -8.53 -16.20 -2.21
CA ILE A 49 -9.89 -15.75 -1.85
C ILE A 49 -9.83 -14.67 -0.76
N LEU A 50 -9.04 -14.90 0.30
CA LEU A 50 -8.88 -13.91 1.38
C LEU A 50 -8.23 -12.62 0.87
N GLY A 51 -7.26 -12.72 -0.04
CA GLY A 51 -6.64 -11.56 -0.69
C GLY A 51 -7.64 -10.79 -1.55
N MET A 52 -8.50 -11.50 -2.29
CA MET A 52 -9.56 -10.88 -3.09
C MET A 52 -10.58 -10.16 -2.22
N CYS A 53 -11.02 -10.77 -1.11
CA CYS A 53 -11.91 -10.12 -0.14
C CYS A 53 -11.26 -8.88 0.48
N ALA A 54 -9.97 -8.94 0.83
CA ALA A 54 -9.23 -7.79 1.36
C ALA A 54 -9.13 -6.65 0.33
N MET A 55 -8.91 -6.97 -0.95
CA MET A 55 -8.88 -5.97 -2.03
C MET A 55 -10.25 -5.35 -2.29
N ILE A 56 -11.33 -6.13 -2.24
CA ILE A 56 -12.70 -5.62 -2.34
C ILE A 56 -12.98 -4.65 -1.18
N GLY A 57 -12.63 -5.02 0.05
CA GLY A 57 -12.75 -4.15 1.21
C GLY A 57 -11.95 -2.85 1.06
N ALA A 58 -10.73 -2.93 0.56
CA ALA A 58 -9.88 -1.76 0.29
C ALA A 58 -10.46 -0.86 -0.81
N LEU A 59 -11.12 -1.42 -1.82
CA LEU A 59 -11.79 -0.67 -2.89
C LEU A 59 -13.04 0.04 -2.38
N VAL A 60 -13.87 -0.63 -1.60
CA VAL A 60 -15.07 -0.03 -0.98
C VAL A 60 -14.68 1.12 -0.07
N PHE A 61 -13.59 0.99 0.65
CA PHE A 61 -13.08 1.99 1.58
C PHE A 61 -12.24 3.11 0.92
N LEU A 62 -12.02 3.02 -0.40
CA LEU A 62 -11.20 3.95 -1.20
C LEU A 62 -9.75 4.08 -0.73
N GLY A 63 -9.18 3.02 -0.17
CA GLY A 63 -7.76 3.02 0.13
C GLY A 63 -7.30 1.98 1.15
N CYS A 64 -6.00 1.98 1.40
CA CYS A 64 -5.38 1.16 2.42
C CYS A 64 -5.63 1.73 3.83
N PRO A 65 -5.35 0.99 4.92
CA PRO A 65 -5.51 1.46 6.29
C PRO A 65 -4.83 2.80 6.60
N TRP A 66 -3.72 3.11 5.95
CA TRP A 66 -3.04 4.41 6.06
C TRP A 66 -3.92 5.57 5.60
N ARG A 67 -4.61 5.37 4.48
CA ARG A 67 -5.48 6.42 3.94
C ARG A 67 -6.73 6.67 4.81
N VAL A 68 -7.15 5.65 5.56
CA VAL A 68 -8.23 5.81 6.55
C VAL A 68 -7.85 6.83 7.61
N ILE A 69 -6.60 6.76 8.07
CA ILE A 69 -6.07 7.67 9.09
C ILE A 69 -5.97 9.10 8.56
N LEU A 70 -5.40 9.24 7.36
CA LEU A 70 -5.29 10.53 6.67
C LEU A 70 -6.67 11.17 6.48
N ARG A 71 -7.68 10.39 6.07
CA ARG A 71 -9.05 10.88 5.92
C ARG A 71 -9.69 11.26 7.26
N LEU A 72 -9.38 10.50 8.32
CA LEU A 72 -9.88 10.81 9.67
C LEU A 72 -9.24 12.10 10.20
N ALA A 73 -7.95 12.31 9.94
CA ALA A 73 -7.25 13.55 10.28
C ALA A 73 -7.82 14.75 9.50
N GLY A 74 -8.19 14.55 8.22
CA GLY A 74 -8.89 15.55 7.40
C GLY A 74 -10.38 15.76 7.73
N GLY A 75 -10.88 15.24 8.86
CA GLY A 75 -12.24 15.47 9.35
C GLY A 75 -13.33 14.62 8.68
N ASP A 76 -12.99 13.60 7.88
CA ASP A 76 -13.99 12.71 7.27
C ASP A 76 -14.53 11.71 8.31
N GLY A 77 -15.75 11.99 8.83
CA GLY A 77 -16.43 11.14 9.80
C GLY A 77 -16.71 9.71 9.30
N ASN A 78 -16.84 9.48 8.01
CA ASN A 78 -17.01 8.14 7.44
C ASN A 78 -15.75 7.26 7.65
N ALA A 79 -14.59 7.87 7.75
CA ALA A 79 -13.35 7.16 8.04
C ALA A 79 -13.36 6.50 9.43
N LEU A 80 -14.11 7.06 10.39
CA LEU A 80 -14.25 6.48 11.72
C LEU A 80 -14.95 5.12 11.68
N PHE A 81 -16.06 5.02 10.94
CA PHE A 81 -16.78 3.74 10.79
C PHE A 81 -15.92 2.68 10.11
N GLY A 82 -15.10 3.05 9.16
CA GLY A 82 -14.20 2.12 8.54
C GLY A 82 -13.03 1.71 9.43
N LEU A 83 -12.52 2.60 10.25
CA LEU A 83 -11.52 2.24 11.25
C LEU A 83 -12.09 1.25 12.27
N LEU A 84 -13.34 1.47 12.73
CA LEU A 84 -14.03 0.53 13.59
C LEU A 84 -14.25 -0.83 12.91
N GLY A 85 -14.66 -0.85 11.64
CA GLY A 85 -14.77 -2.07 10.85
C GLY A 85 -13.44 -2.82 10.72
N LEU A 86 -12.34 -2.08 10.49
CA LEU A 86 -11.00 -2.64 10.42
C LEU A 86 -10.58 -3.28 11.75
N ILE A 87 -10.76 -2.58 12.86
CA ILE A 87 -10.42 -3.09 14.21
C ILE A 87 -11.27 -4.33 14.54
N THR A 88 -12.57 -4.29 14.24
CA THR A 88 -13.47 -5.43 14.44
C THR A 88 -13.05 -6.64 13.61
N GLY A 89 -12.74 -6.43 12.33
CA GLY A 89 -12.27 -7.50 11.44
C GLY A 89 -10.96 -8.14 11.93
N ILE A 90 -10.00 -7.33 12.38
CA ILE A 90 -8.75 -7.82 12.97
C ILE A 90 -9.05 -8.58 14.28
N GLY A 91 -9.95 -8.07 15.12
CA GLY A 91 -10.37 -8.73 16.35
C GLY A 91 -10.97 -10.13 16.09
N ILE A 92 -11.86 -10.25 15.11
CA ILE A 92 -12.42 -11.53 14.70
C ILE A 92 -11.29 -12.46 14.23
N GLY A 93 -10.36 -11.98 13.39
CA GLY A 93 -9.21 -12.75 12.95
C GLY A 93 -8.34 -13.27 14.10
N VAL A 94 -8.14 -12.44 15.14
CA VAL A 94 -7.40 -12.83 16.36
C VAL A 94 -8.12 -13.94 17.12
N VAL A 95 -9.45 -13.90 17.21
CA VAL A 95 -10.24 -14.97 17.85
C VAL A 95 -10.04 -16.30 17.10
N PHE A 96 -10.11 -16.30 15.77
CA PHE A 96 -9.83 -17.48 14.97
C PHE A 96 -8.40 -18.02 15.19
N PHE A 97 -7.41 -17.14 15.28
CA PHE A 97 -6.04 -17.55 15.62
C PHE A 97 -5.96 -18.22 17.00
N LYS A 98 -6.64 -17.67 18.01
CA LYS A 98 -6.69 -18.27 19.36
C LYS A 98 -7.39 -19.63 19.38
N GLN A 99 -8.33 -19.87 18.48
CA GLN A 99 -9.02 -21.16 18.31
C GLN A 99 -8.18 -22.18 17.52
N GLY A 100 -6.92 -21.85 17.19
CA GLY A 100 -6.00 -22.77 16.51
C GLY A 100 -6.12 -22.77 14.98
N TYR A 101 -6.87 -21.84 14.39
CA TYR A 101 -6.93 -21.73 12.94
C TYR A 101 -5.56 -21.35 12.36
N SER A 102 -5.06 -22.16 11.44
CA SER A 102 -3.80 -21.94 10.75
C SER A 102 -3.93 -22.26 9.27
N LEU A 103 -3.44 -21.35 8.43
CA LEU A 103 -3.33 -21.56 6.97
C LEU A 103 -2.14 -22.47 6.59
N GLY A 104 -1.55 -23.17 7.58
CA GLY A 104 -0.41 -24.05 7.40
C GLY A 104 0.93 -23.32 7.25
N ARG A 105 2.01 -24.10 7.22
CA ARG A 105 3.39 -23.58 7.19
C ARG A 105 3.74 -23.03 5.81
N THR A 106 4.54 -21.97 5.80
CA THR A 106 5.10 -21.40 4.59
C THR A 106 6.29 -22.24 4.12
N GLY A 107 6.31 -22.62 2.84
CA GLY A 107 7.43 -23.28 2.18
C GLY A 107 8.38 -22.28 1.52
N LYS A 108 9.63 -22.68 1.33
CA LYS A 108 10.58 -21.94 0.50
C LYS A 108 10.12 -22.00 -0.97
N GLN A 109 10.17 -20.88 -1.67
CA GLN A 109 9.85 -20.79 -3.09
C GLN A 109 11.07 -20.45 -3.92
N THR A 110 10.96 -20.72 -5.22
CA THR A 110 11.99 -20.35 -6.20
C THR A 110 12.17 -18.83 -6.22
N TYR A 111 13.40 -18.35 -6.28
CA TYR A 111 13.73 -16.93 -6.32
C TYR A 111 13.02 -16.18 -7.45
N GLY A 112 12.79 -16.85 -8.60
CA GLY A 112 12.09 -16.26 -9.74
C GLY A 112 10.68 -15.77 -9.41
N LEU A 113 9.91 -16.53 -8.61
CA LEU A 113 8.55 -16.12 -8.19
C LEU A 113 8.60 -14.91 -7.23
N GLY A 114 9.63 -14.82 -6.40
CA GLY A 114 9.83 -13.67 -5.52
C GLY A 114 10.19 -12.37 -6.27
N LEU A 115 10.85 -12.49 -7.43
CA LEU A 115 11.23 -11.37 -8.28
C LEU A 115 10.08 -10.85 -9.14
N LEU A 116 8.97 -11.58 -9.26
CA LEU A 116 7.85 -11.21 -10.14
C LEU A 116 7.32 -9.79 -9.84
N MET A 117 7.08 -9.47 -8.56
CA MET A 117 6.55 -8.14 -8.18
C MET A 117 7.52 -6.99 -8.43
N PRO A 118 8.80 -7.06 -8.06
CA PRO A 118 9.79 -6.05 -8.43
C PRO A 118 9.95 -5.88 -9.95
N LEU A 119 9.89 -6.97 -10.72
CA LEU A 119 9.96 -6.91 -12.18
C LEU A 119 8.75 -6.23 -12.80
N ILE A 120 7.54 -6.51 -12.30
CA ILE A 120 6.33 -5.79 -12.72
C ILE A 120 6.45 -4.31 -12.39
N ALA A 121 6.92 -3.96 -11.19
CA ALA A 121 7.10 -2.57 -10.78
C ALA A 121 8.13 -1.85 -11.67
N LEU A 122 9.23 -2.51 -12.01
CA LEU A 122 10.25 -1.98 -12.94
C LEU A 122 9.66 -1.81 -14.35
N GLY A 123 8.92 -2.79 -14.85
CA GLY A 123 8.24 -2.71 -16.13
C GLY A 123 7.25 -1.54 -16.20
N LEU A 124 6.47 -1.32 -15.15
CA LEU A 124 5.57 -0.16 -15.06
C LEU A 124 6.33 1.16 -14.99
N LEU A 125 7.50 1.20 -14.34
CA LEU A 125 8.35 2.38 -14.31
C LEU A 125 8.89 2.71 -15.69
N VAL A 126 9.42 1.71 -16.40
CA VAL A 126 9.90 1.88 -17.79
C VAL A 126 8.76 2.35 -18.69
N LEU A 127 7.58 1.74 -18.58
CA LEU A 127 6.39 2.16 -19.31
C LEU A 127 6.03 3.62 -19.03
N ARG A 128 6.16 4.07 -17.78
CA ARG A 128 5.88 5.45 -17.37
C ARG A 128 6.91 6.45 -17.92
N ILE A 129 8.17 6.04 -18.03
CA ILE A 129 9.25 6.89 -18.57
C ILE A 129 9.14 6.97 -20.11
N VAL A 130 8.86 5.85 -20.77
CA VAL A 130 8.76 5.80 -22.24
C VAL A 130 7.52 6.54 -22.74
N PHE A 131 6.39 6.40 -22.05
CA PHE A 131 5.13 7.08 -22.36
C PHE A 131 4.87 8.21 -21.36
N ASP A 132 5.73 9.22 -21.40
CA ASP A 132 5.55 10.38 -20.52
C ASP A 132 4.29 11.19 -20.89
N GLN A 133 3.77 11.91 -19.90
CA GLN A 133 2.56 12.70 -20.07
C GLN A 133 2.82 13.89 -20.99
N ILE A 134 2.05 13.97 -22.08
CA ILE A 134 2.01 15.14 -22.95
C ILE A 134 1.01 16.12 -22.32
N PRO A 135 1.41 17.37 -22.03
CA PRO A 135 0.50 18.36 -21.44
C PRO A 135 -0.73 18.58 -22.35
N GLY A 136 -1.92 18.32 -21.78
CA GLY A 136 -3.20 18.52 -22.48
C GLY A 136 -3.80 17.26 -23.11
N ASP A 137 -3.04 16.19 -23.33
CA ASP A 137 -3.58 14.96 -23.89
C ASP A 137 -3.94 13.94 -22.79
N PRO A 138 -5.18 13.39 -22.82
CA PRO A 138 -5.62 12.38 -21.85
C PRO A 138 -4.99 11.01 -22.10
N LYS A 139 -4.30 10.80 -23.23
CA LYS A 139 -3.73 9.52 -23.62
C LYS A 139 -2.32 9.70 -24.18
N SER A 140 -1.34 9.02 -23.57
CA SER A 140 0.02 8.90 -24.13
C SER A 140 0.32 7.43 -24.40
N GLY A 141 0.29 7.03 -25.67
CA GLY A 141 0.48 5.64 -26.10
C GLY A 141 -0.52 4.67 -25.44
N VAL A 142 -0.02 3.83 -24.54
CA VAL A 142 -0.80 2.81 -23.80
C VAL A 142 -1.35 3.35 -22.47
N LEU A 143 -0.81 4.47 -21.98
CA LEU A 143 -1.19 5.05 -20.69
C LEU A 143 -2.24 6.14 -20.83
N PHE A 144 -3.18 6.13 -19.89
CA PHE A 144 -4.21 7.16 -19.74
C PHE A 144 -3.88 8.07 -18.56
N TYR A 145 -4.05 9.38 -18.76
CA TYR A 145 -3.76 10.40 -17.76
C TYR A 145 -5.00 11.27 -17.53
N SER A 146 -5.21 11.68 -16.29
CA SER A 146 -6.24 12.65 -15.95
C SER A 146 -5.77 14.06 -16.29
N VAL A 147 -6.56 14.78 -17.05
CA VAL A 147 -6.32 16.20 -17.37
C VAL A 147 -6.90 17.11 -16.29
N LYS A 148 -7.93 16.64 -15.57
CA LYS A 148 -8.63 17.39 -14.50
C LYS A 148 -8.71 16.57 -13.22
N GLY A 149 -8.81 17.27 -12.07
CA GLY A 149 -9.01 16.64 -10.77
C GLY A 149 -7.71 16.15 -10.09
N PRO A 150 -7.83 15.34 -9.02
CA PRO A 150 -6.69 14.94 -8.19
C PRO A 150 -5.60 14.16 -8.94
N GLY A 151 -5.94 13.50 -10.05
CA GLY A 151 -4.98 12.75 -10.87
C GLY A 151 -4.05 13.63 -11.70
N SER A 152 -4.42 14.91 -11.95
CA SER A 152 -3.57 15.88 -12.66
C SER A 152 -2.61 16.63 -11.74
N GLN A 153 -2.89 16.66 -10.44
CA GLN A 153 -2.06 17.32 -9.42
C GLN A 153 -1.05 16.33 -8.86
N HIS A 154 0.04 16.13 -9.55
CA HIS A 154 1.11 15.23 -9.11
C HIS A 154 2.46 15.94 -9.11
N ALA A 155 3.33 15.56 -8.18
CA ALA A 155 4.69 16.05 -8.14
C ALA A 155 5.53 15.50 -9.32
N ALA A 156 6.67 16.13 -9.59
CA ALA A 156 7.59 15.67 -10.62
C ALA A 156 7.99 14.20 -10.40
N LEU A 157 8.10 13.45 -11.49
CA LEU A 157 8.35 12.01 -11.51
C LEU A 157 9.52 11.61 -10.59
N PHE A 158 10.65 12.30 -10.71
CA PHE A 158 11.85 11.95 -9.97
C PHE A 158 11.73 12.23 -8.47
N ILE A 159 11.03 13.28 -8.08
CA ILE A 159 10.77 13.61 -6.67
C ILE A 159 9.85 12.56 -6.05
N SER A 160 8.74 12.26 -6.70
CA SER A 160 7.80 11.22 -6.27
C SER A 160 8.45 9.84 -6.16
N LEU A 161 9.26 9.47 -7.15
CA LEU A 161 10.00 8.21 -7.14
C LEU A 161 11.03 8.17 -6.01
N GLY A 162 11.81 9.23 -5.82
CA GLY A 162 12.84 9.32 -4.78
C GLY A 162 12.24 9.22 -3.37
N ILE A 163 11.17 9.98 -3.10
CA ILE A 163 10.45 9.91 -1.83
C ILE A 163 9.85 8.51 -1.64
N GLY A 164 9.21 7.94 -2.67
CA GLY A 164 8.66 6.60 -2.63
C GLY A 164 9.71 5.54 -2.29
N LEU A 165 10.90 5.63 -2.88
CA LEU A 165 12.02 4.74 -2.63
C LEU A 165 12.53 4.85 -1.19
N LEU A 166 12.70 6.09 -0.69
CA LEU A 166 13.13 6.35 0.68
C LEU A 166 12.13 5.78 1.69
N VAL A 167 10.84 6.07 1.50
CA VAL A 167 9.77 5.54 2.37
C VAL A 167 9.72 4.02 2.29
N GLY A 168 9.94 3.41 1.11
CA GLY A 168 10.02 1.97 0.94
C GLY A 168 11.15 1.32 1.75
N VAL A 169 12.34 1.93 1.74
CA VAL A 169 13.49 1.48 2.55
C VAL A 169 13.17 1.59 4.04
N LEU A 170 12.63 2.72 4.48
CA LEU A 170 12.26 2.94 5.89
C LEU A 170 11.17 1.96 6.34
N ALA A 171 10.14 1.74 5.54
CA ALA A 171 9.06 0.80 5.84
C ALA A 171 9.56 -0.64 5.97
N GLN A 172 10.49 -1.06 5.10
CA GLN A 172 11.12 -2.37 5.18
C GLN A 172 11.96 -2.53 6.47
N ARG A 173 12.68 -1.49 6.85
CA ARG A 173 13.55 -1.50 8.05
C ARG A 173 12.74 -1.44 9.34
N SER A 174 11.74 -0.59 9.40
CA SER A 174 10.88 -0.46 10.59
C SER A 174 9.89 -1.60 10.74
N ARG A 175 9.65 -2.39 9.66
CA ARG A 175 8.57 -3.39 9.58
C ARG A 175 7.21 -2.82 9.99
N PHE A 176 7.04 -1.52 9.75
CA PHE A 176 5.85 -0.79 10.14
C PHE A 176 4.65 -1.25 9.29
N CYS A 177 3.64 -1.78 9.96
CA CYS A 177 2.39 -2.22 9.35
C CYS A 177 1.22 -1.88 10.27
N THR A 178 0.30 -1.07 9.80
CA THR A 178 -0.88 -0.66 10.56
C THR A 178 -1.73 -1.84 11.03
N MET A 179 -1.94 -2.83 10.14
CA MET A 179 -2.65 -4.05 10.47
C MET A 179 -1.91 -4.85 11.55
N GLY A 180 -0.57 -4.93 11.41
CA GLY A 180 0.30 -5.58 12.40
C GLY A 180 0.25 -4.87 13.74
N ALA A 181 0.30 -3.55 13.77
CA ALA A 181 0.23 -2.75 14.98
C ALA A 181 -1.06 -3.00 15.78
N ILE A 182 -2.20 -3.00 15.11
CA ILE A 182 -3.50 -3.27 15.75
C ILE A 182 -3.58 -4.73 16.23
N ARG A 183 -3.13 -5.68 15.41
CA ARG A 183 -3.09 -7.10 15.79
C ARG A 183 -2.21 -7.34 17.02
N ASP A 184 -1.01 -6.77 17.03
CA ASP A 184 -0.02 -7.00 18.09
C ASP A 184 -0.47 -6.31 19.40
N MET A 185 -1.19 -5.19 19.31
CA MET A 185 -1.84 -4.58 20.46
C MET A 185 -2.91 -5.49 21.06
N ILE A 186 -3.74 -6.12 20.24
CA ILE A 186 -4.81 -7.02 20.70
C ILE A 186 -4.23 -8.34 21.24
N LEU A 187 -3.20 -8.90 20.59
CA LEU A 187 -2.61 -10.21 20.96
C LEU A 187 -1.62 -10.11 22.11
N PHE A 188 -0.69 -9.17 22.04
CA PHE A 188 0.49 -9.10 22.90
C PHE A 188 0.52 -7.86 23.80
N ARG A 189 -0.45 -6.95 23.67
CA ARG A 189 -0.46 -5.64 24.34
C ARG A 189 0.82 -4.81 24.10
N GLN A 190 1.49 -5.04 22.99
CA GLN A 190 2.67 -4.26 22.59
C GLN A 190 2.24 -2.96 21.92
N THR A 191 2.69 -1.84 22.47
CA THR A 191 2.27 -0.49 22.05
C THR A 191 3.29 0.23 21.17
N HIS A 192 4.50 -0.30 20.96
CA HIS A 192 5.56 0.42 20.28
C HIS A 192 5.24 0.77 18.82
N LEU A 193 4.59 -0.15 18.06
CA LEU A 193 4.11 0.13 16.71
C LEU A 193 2.91 1.08 16.71
N MET A 194 2.10 1.03 17.76
CA MET A 194 0.97 1.93 17.95
C MET A 194 1.40 3.36 18.25
N LEU A 195 2.52 3.54 18.98
CA LEU A 195 3.12 4.87 19.19
C LEU A 195 3.57 5.49 17.87
N GLY A 196 4.21 4.73 16.96
CA GLY A 196 4.52 5.22 15.62
C GLY A 196 3.29 5.62 14.81
N PHE A 197 2.16 4.95 15.02
CA PHE A 197 0.89 5.29 14.40
C PHE A 197 0.29 6.60 14.98
N LEU A 198 0.39 6.82 16.28
CA LEU A 198 -0.11 8.02 16.93
C LEU A 198 0.73 9.25 16.59
N THR A 199 2.05 9.11 16.43
CA THR A 199 2.93 10.21 16.01
C THR A 199 2.62 10.71 14.62
N LEU A 200 2.33 9.83 13.66
CA LEU A 200 1.89 10.22 12.32
C LEU A 200 0.65 11.10 12.35
N ARG A 201 -0.30 10.81 13.25
CA ARG A 201 -1.51 11.63 13.40
C ARG A 201 -1.22 13.01 14.00
N SER A 202 -0.28 13.11 14.93
CA SER A 202 0.04 14.38 15.59
C SER A 202 0.76 15.35 14.68
N GLU A 203 1.64 14.86 13.77
CA GLU A 203 2.35 15.70 12.81
C GLU A 203 1.42 16.32 11.77
N GLU A 204 0.39 15.61 11.35
CA GLU A 204 -0.57 16.09 10.37
C GLU A 204 -1.42 17.22 10.94
N HIS A 205 -1.84 17.14 12.21
CA HIS A 205 -2.55 18.21 12.89
C HIS A 205 -1.72 19.48 13.07
N THR A 206 -0.41 19.35 13.25
CA THR A 206 0.48 20.53 13.38
C THR A 206 0.72 21.21 12.03
N SER A 207 0.73 20.49 10.92
CA SER A 207 0.91 21.07 9.58
C SER A 207 -0.32 21.84 9.10
N GLU A 208 -1.54 21.41 9.46
CA GLU A 208 -2.78 22.14 9.13
C GLU A 208 -2.97 23.43 9.94
N LEU A 209 -2.40 23.51 11.15
CA LEU A 209 -2.45 24.74 11.97
C LEU A 209 -1.42 25.81 11.52
N GLN A 210 -0.50 25.44 10.63
CA GLN A 210 0.54 26.35 10.09
C GLN A 210 0.24 26.87 8.68
N SER A 211 -0.83 26.39 8.05
CA SER A 211 -1.31 26.86 6.74
C SER A 211 -2.51 27.79 6.90
#